data_1dfa6a1688814eb87d925d86431e3c65
#
_entry.id   1dfa6a1688814eb87d925d86431e3c65
#
_cell.length_a   1.000
_cell.length_b   1.000
_cell.length_c   1.000
_cell.angle_alpha   90.00
_cell.angle_beta   90.00
_cell.angle_gamma   90.00
#
_symmetry.space_group_name_H-M   'P 1'
#
loop_
_entity.id
_entity.type
_entity.pdbx_description
1 polymer ?
#
loop_
_entity_poly.entity_id
_entity_poly.type
_entity_poly.pdbx_seq_one_letter_code
_entity_poly.pdbx_strand_id
1 'polypeptide(L)'
;MRRSIFKAIAICATVFSASIASAETFTFTAIPDADESRLNERFGKVADYLTEQLGVDVKYIPVKSYPAAITAFRNDQVQLAWFGGLSGVQARELVEGSEAIAQGYEDQFFKTYIIANTKANLIPRDEFPIDIEGKTFTFGSKGSTSGRLMPEFYIRENTGKSPEELFSRVGFSGDHSRTIALVESGAYDLGAVNYSVWDIELGLGKIDQSKVNVIWTTPTYPDYQWTIRGDVNARYGEGFKAKVTEALLNMKDEELLASFPRESFVPASNSDYAPIYETGKSIGLID
;
A
#
# COMPACT_ATOMS: atom_id res chain seq x y z
N MET A 1 73.14 37.35 42.56
CA MET A 1 72.68 36.18 41.75
C MET A 1 71.17 36.06 41.89
N ARG A 2 70.40 36.52 40.87
CA ARG A 2 68.94 36.44 40.85
C ARG A 2 68.57 35.31 39.86
N ARG A 3 67.90 34.23 40.29
CA ARG A 3 67.35 33.15 39.48
C ARG A 3 65.94 33.54 39.10
N SER A 4 65.71 33.75 37.79
CA SER A 4 64.40 33.90 37.18
C SER A 4 63.79 32.50 36.95
N ILE A 5 62.62 32.27 37.51
CA ILE A 5 61.83 31.07 37.30
C ILE A 5 60.80 31.40 36.20
N PHE A 6 60.99 30.84 35.02
CA PHE A 6 59.95 30.84 33.94
C PHE A 6 58.89 29.78 34.22
N LYS A 7 57.65 30.19 34.47
CA LYS A 7 56.50 29.29 34.50
C LYS A 7 55.98 29.15 33.11
N ALA A 8 56.12 27.96 32.54
CA ALA A 8 55.49 27.59 31.30
C ALA A 8 53.99 27.24 31.57
N ILE A 9 53.08 28.00 30.99
CA ILE A 9 51.66 27.74 31.01
C ILE A 9 51.39 26.83 29.77
N ALA A 10 51.08 25.54 30.02
CA ALA A 10 50.62 24.62 28.99
C ALA A 10 49.12 24.86 28.77
N ILE A 11 48.75 25.42 27.61
CA ILE A 11 47.37 25.55 27.16
C ILE A 11 46.99 24.18 26.52
N CYS A 12 46.19 23.37 27.22
CA CYS A 12 45.53 22.21 26.68
C CYS A 12 44.36 22.67 25.78
N ALA A 13 44.57 22.67 24.50
CA ALA A 13 43.48 22.83 23.54
C ALA A 13 42.71 21.50 23.42
N THR A 14 41.55 21.41 24.10
CA THR A 14 40.60 20.31 23.90
C THR A 14 39.95 20.48 22.52
N VAL A 15 40.39 19.67 21.57
CA VAL A 15 39.72 19.55 20.27
C VAL A 15 38.43 18.74 20.48
N PHE A 16 37.31 19.44 20.49
CA PHE A 16 35.99 18.83 20.43
C PHE A 16 35.85 18.26 19.00
N SER A 17 36.14 16.99 18.82
CA SER A 17 35.73 16.26 17.60
C SER A 17 34.22 16.08 17.65
N ALA A 18 33.48 16.96 16.98
CA ALA A 18 32.07 16.72 16.70
C ALA A 18 32.04 15.49 15.77
N SER A 19 31.65 14.33 16.30
CA SER A 19 31.26 13.19 15.50
C SER A 19 30.05 13.64 14.68
N ILE A 20 30.23 13.84 13.38
CA ILE A 20 29.10 13.95 12.45
C ILE A 20 28.47 12.56 12.45
N ALA A 21 27.47 12.35 13.31
CA ALA A 21 26.61 11.19 13.17
C ALA A 21 25.96 11.32 11.80
N SER A 22 26.29 10.42 10.88
CA SER A 22 25.54 10.30 9.63
C SER A 22 24.09 10.10 10.00
N ALA A 23 23.22 10.99 9.53
CA ALA A 23 21.79 10.83 9.75
C ALA A 23 21.37 9.44 9.23
N GLU A 24 20.63 8.71 10.03
CA GLU A 24 20.15 7.38 9.65
C GLU A 24 19.25 7.50 8.41
N THR A 25 19.43 6.61 7.41
CA THR A 25 18.59 6.57 6.22
C THR A 25 17.15 6.25 6.62
N PHE A 26 16.20 7.08 6.22
CA PHE A 26 14.78 6.81 6.37
C PHE A 26 14.32 5.87 5.25
N THR A 27 13.76 4.73 5.59
CA THR A 27 13.37 3.74 4.60
C THR A 27 11.86 3.54 4.54
N PHE A 28 11.36 3.28 3.33
CA PHE A 28 9.96 2.95 3.15
C PHE A 28 9.76 1.84 2.13
N THR A 29 8.58 1.22 2.18
CA THR A 29 8.15 0.21 1.21
C THR A 29 6.74 0.49 0.69
N ALA A 30 6.32 -0.31 -0.26
CA ALA A 30 4.95 -0.34 -0.78
C ALA A 30 4.52 -1.78 -1.04
N ILE A 31 3.21 -2.06 -0.91
CA ILE A 31 2.67 -3.34 -1.36
C ILE A 31 2.84 -3.48 -2.87
N PRO A 32 3.25 -4.64 -3.38
CA PRO A 32 3.43 -4.88 -4.82
C PRO A 32 2.07 -5.19 -5.47
N ASP A 33 1.29 -4.14 -5.74
CA ASP A 33 -0.08 -4.22 -6.27
C ASP A 33 -0.15 -4.23 -7.81
N ALA A 34 0.95 -3.89 -8.47
CA ALA A 34 1.07 -3.80 -9.92
C ALA A 34 2.45 -4.29 -10.40
N ASP A 35 2.74 -4.07 -11.66
CA ASP A 35 4.03 -4.40 -12.30
C ASP A 35 5.25 -3.81 -11.57
N GLU A 36 6.29 -4.63 -11.34
CA GLU A 36 7.48 -4.26 -10.56
C GLU A 36 8.22 -3.06 -11.15
N SER A 37 8.30 -2.95 -12.47
CA SER A 37 9.01 -1.83 -13.13
C SER A 37 8.30 -0.51 -12.86
N ARG A 38 6.98 -0.50 -12.94
CA ARG A 38 6.15 0.67 -12.63
C ARG A 38 6.27 1.09 -11.17
N LEU A 39 6.30 0.12 -10.26
CA LEU A 39 6.45 0.39 -8.83
C LEU A 39 7.82 0.97 -8.50
N ASN A 40 8.89 0.43 -9.10
CA ASN A 40 10.25 0.94 -8.90
C ASN A 40 10.41 2.37 -9.44
N GLU A 41 9.83 2.69 -10.59
CA GLU A 41 9.82 4.05 -11.13
C GLU A 41 9.06 5.01 -10.21
N ARG A 42 7.83 4.67 -9.83
CA ARG A 42 6.98 5.46 -8.93
C ARG A 42 7.66 5.76 -7.61
N PHE A 43 8.06 4.72 -6.91
CA PHE A 43 8.58 4.87 -5.56
C PHE A 43 10.04 5.33 -5.52
N GLY A 44 10.77 5.22 -6.63
CA GLY A 44 12.04 5.93 -6.82
C GLY A 44 11.85 7.44 -6.81
N LYS A 45 10.89 7.97 -7.59
CA LYS A 45 10.55 9.40 -7.59
C LYS A 45 10.06 9.88 -6.21
N VAL A 46 9.28 9.05 -5.50
CA VAL A 46 8.85 9.36 -4.11
C VAL A 46 10.03 9.43 -3.16
N ALA A 47 11.01 8.53 -3.29
CA ALA A 47 12.22 8.56 -2.46
C ALA A 47 13.02 9.86 -2.67
N ASP A 48 13.20 10.28 -3.92
CA ASP A 48 13.88 11.52 -4.28
C ASP A 48 13.13 12.75 -3.70
N TYR A 49 11.82 12.80 -3.91
CA TYR A 49 10.96 13.85 -3.35
C TYR A 49 11.06 13.92 -1.81
N LEU A 50 10.90 12.79 -1.13
CA LEU A 50 10.97 12.75 0.34
C LEU A 50 12.37 13.10 0.85
N THR A 51 13.44 12.73 0.13
CA THR A 51 14.82 13.14 0.47
C THR A 51 14.94 14.65 0.47
N GLU A 52 14.42 15.33 -0.54
CA GLU A 52 14.43 16.79 -0.65
C GLU A 52 13.61 17.44 0.49
N GLN A 53 12.39 16.95 0.74
CA GLN A 53 11.50 17.53 1.73
C GLN A 53 11.96 17.29 3.17
N LEU A 54 12.51 16.11 3.47
CA LEU A 54 12.89 15.73 4.83
C LEU A 54 14.32 16.15 5.19
N GLY A 55 15.20 16.32 4.21
CA GLY A 55 16.62 16.63 4.43
C GLY A 55 17.41 15.47 5.02
N VAL A 56 16.94 14.25 4.86
CA VAL A 56 17.63 13.01 5.20
C VAL A 56 17.61 12.07 3.99
N ASP A 57 18.56 11.15 3.90
CA ASP A 57 18.56 10.13 2.84
C ASP A 57 17.34 9.23 2.98
N VAL A 58 16.52 9.14 1.94
CA VAL A 58 15.30 8.31 1.90
C VAL A 58 15.45 7.21 0.85
N LYS A 59 15.10 5.98 1.21
CA LYS A 59 15.19 4.83 0.28
C LYS A 59 13.90 4.03 0.20
N TYR A 60 13.50 3.73 -1.01
CA TYR A 60 12.49 2.73 -1.29
C TYR A 60 13.09 1.33 -1.20
N ILE A 61 12.44 0.44 -0.45
CA ILE A 61 12.80 -0.96 -0.31
C ILE A 61 11.71 -1.80 -0.97
N PRO A 62 11.92 -2.31 -2.19
CA PRO A 62 10.93 -3.14 -2.87
C PRO A 62 10.77 -4.49 -2.18
N VAL A 63 9.55 -5.01 -2.15
CA VAL A 63 9.21 -6.32 -1.59
C VAL A 63 8.44 -7.16 -2.60
N LYS A 64 8.43 -8.48 -2.40
CA LYS A 64 7.86 -9.42 -3.39
C LYS A 64 6.40 -9.82 -3.10
N SER A 65 5.83 -9.40 -1.96
CA SER A 65 4.44 -9.72 -1.61
C SER A 65 3.90 -8.78 -0.53
N TYR A 66 2.59 -8.71 -0.40
CA TYR A 66 1.92 -7.97 0.67
C TYR A 66 2.35 -8.42 2.08
N PRO A 67 2.42 -9.74 2.39
CA PRO A 67 2.95 -10.17 3.69
C PRO A 67 4.41 -9.77 3.91
N ALA A 68 5.23 -9.68 2.85
CA ALA A 68 6.61 -9.23 2.97
C ALA A 68 6.69 -7.74 3.33
N ALA A 69 5.78 -6.89 2.83
CA ALA A 69 5.68 -5.48 3.23
C ALA A 69 5.34 -5.35 4.73
N ILE A 70 4.33 -6.09 5.20
CA ILE A 70 3.95 -6.13 6.61
C ILE A 70 5.12 -6.61 7.48
N THR A 71 5.83 -7.66 7.04
CA THR A 71 6.99 -8.22 7.76
C THR A 71 8.14 -7.21 7.84
N ALA A 72 8.45 -6.51 6.74
CA ALA A 72 9.48 -5.48 6.71
C ALA A 72 9.16 -4.32 7.68
N PHE A 73 7.90 -3.88 7.71
CA PHE A 73 7.42 -2.85 8.62
C PHE A 73 7.47 -3.31 10.09
N ARG A 74 6.99 -4.52 10.39
CA ARG A 74 7.06 -5.10 11.74
C ARG A 74 8.48 -5.24 12.26
N ASN A 75 9.40 -5.70 11.41
CA ASN A 75 10.78 -5.98 11.78
C ASN A 75 11.68 -4.73 11.70
N ASP A 76 11.09 -3.52 11.60
CA ASP A 76 11.81 -2.25 11.55
C ASP A 76 12.83 -2.14 10.40
N GLN A 77 12.60 -2.86 9.32
CA GLN A 77 13.38 -2.73 8.09
C GLN A 77 12.94 -1.50 7.26
N VAL A 78 11.73 -1.03 7.51
CA VAL A 78 11.16 0.20 6.94
C VAL A 78 10.33 0.93 7.99
N GLN A 79 10.34 2.27 7.94
CA GLN A 79 9.65 3.11 8.92
C GLN A 79 8.35 3.70 8.39
N LEU A 80 8.17 3.69 7.08
CA LEU A 80 6.97 4.17 6.39
C LEU A 80 6.57 3.12 5.35
N ALA A 81 5.27 2.97 5.09
CA ALA A 81 4.79 2.06 4.06
C ALA A 81 3.52 2.56 3.38
N TRP A 82 3.45 2.37 2.05
CA TRP A 82 2.23 2.49 1.27
C TRP A 82 1.50 1.16 1.29
N PHE A 83 0.43 1.10 2.08
CA PHE A 83 -0.39 -0.08 2.28
C PHE A 83 -1.79 0.09 1.68
N GLY A 84 -2.44 -1.03 1.34
CA GLY A 84 -3.89 -1.07 1.22
C GLY A 84 -4.55 -1.13 2.61
N GLY A 85 -5.87 -0.93 2.67
CA GLY A 85 -6.63 -0.91 3.93
C GLY A 85 -6.37 -2.12 4.82
N LEU A 86 -6.55 -3.34 4.29
CA LEU A 86 -6.34 -4.58 5.04
C LEU A 86 -4.89 -4.75 5.51
N SER A 87 -3.92 -4.60 4.59
CA SER A 87 -2.51 -4.76 4.94
C SER A 87 -2.03 -3.69 5.92
N GLY A 88 -2.54 -2.45 5.81
CA GLY A 88 -2.24 -1.37 6.75
C GLY A 88 -2.83 -1.62 8.14
N VAL A 89 -4.08 -2.11 8.23
CA VAL A 89 -4.68 -2.53 9.50
C VAL A 89 -3.84 -3.64 10.14
N GLN A 90 -3.53 -4.70 9.40
CA GLN A 90 -2.70 -5.81 9.89
C GLN A 90 -1.30 -5.35 10.34
N ALA A 91 -0.68 -4.41 9.63
CA ALA A 91 0.62 -3.86 10.02
C ALA A 91 0.54 -3.07 11.33
N ARG A 92 -0.51 -2.26 11.51
CA ARG A 92 -0.72 -1.46 12.74
C ARG A 92 -1.04 -2.31 13.96
N GLU A 93 -1.76 -3.41 13.81
CA GLU A 93 -1.97 -4.38 14.90
C GLU A 93 -0.66 -5.02 15.39
N LEU A 94 0.34 -5.13 14.52
CA LEU A 94 1.63 -5.74 14.84
C LEU A 94 2.70 -4.75 15.35
N VAL A 95 2.48 -3.44 15.18
CA VAL A 95 3.46 -2.39 15.52
C VAL A 95 2.78 -1.29 16.32
N GLU A 96 3.00 -1.32 17.63
CA GLU A 96 2.41 -0.35 18.56
C GLU A 96 2.76 1.10 18.20
N GLY A 97 1.78 1.99 18.33
CA GLY A 97 1.94 3.42 18.05
C GLY A 97 2.04 3.77 16.58
N SER A 98 1.93 2.80 15.66
CA SER A 98 1.89 3.09 14.23
C SER A 98 0.56 3.71 13.80
N GLU A 99 0.62 4.62 12.82
CA GLU A 99 -0.52 5.44 12.41
C GLU A 99 -0.63 5.52 10.89
N ALA A 100 -1.87 5.51 10.38
CA ALA A 100 -2.18 5.99 9.05
C ALA A 100 -2.12 7.53 9.09
N ILE A 101 -1.31 8.14 8.21
CA ILE A 101 -1.03 9.59 8.26
C ILE A 101 -1.49 10.35 7.02
N ALA A 102 -1.60 9.69 5.89
CA ALA A 102 -2.06 10.27 4.64
C ALA A 102 -2.67 9.20 3.74
N GLN A 103 -3.65 9.58 2.92
CA GLN A 103 -4.29 8.75 1.91
C GLN A 103 -4.52 9.57 0.64
N GLY A 104 -4.63 8.93 -0.52
CA GLY A 104 -5.11 9.64 -1.71
C GLY A 104 -6.56 10.09 -1.53
N TYR A 105 -6.93 11.20 -2.15
CA TYR A 105 -8.31 11.69 -2.09
C TYR A 105 -9.29 10.60 -2.55
N GLU A 106 -8.97 9.88 -3.62
CA GLU A 106 -9.78 8.79 -4.19
C GLU A 106 -9.81 7.55 -3.32
N ASP A 107 -8.81 7.37 -2.45
CA ASP A 107 -8.70 6.18 -1.60
C ASP A 107 -9.78 6.13 -0.50
N GLN A 108 -10.44 7.25 -0.21
CA GLN A 108 -11.60 7.31 0.68
C GLN A 108 -12.84 6.63 0.08
N PHE A 109 -12.91 6.52 -1.26
CA PHE A 109 -14.05 6.04 -2.03
C PHE A 109 -13.64 4.93 -2.99
N PHE A 110 -12.72 4.08 -2.54
CA PHE A 110 -12.17 3.01 -3.35
C PHE A 110 -13.20 1.93 -3.69
N LYS A 111 -12.96 1.16 -4.74
CA LYS A 111 -13.87 0.09 -5.17
C LYS A 111 -13.12 -1.06 -5.84
N THR A 112 -13.76 -2.21 -5.87
CA THR A 112 -13.31 -3.40 -6.58
C THR A 112 -14.15 -3.60 -7.82
N TYR A 113 -13.52 -3.96 -8.92
CA TYR A 113 -14.20 -4.56 -10.07
C TYR A 113 -14.15 -6.09 -9.96
N ILE A 114 -15.31 -6.72 -10.13
CA ILE A 114 -15.36 -8.13 -10.46
C ILE A 114 -15.34 -8.21 -11.99
N ILE A 115 -14.29 -8.85 -12.50
CA ILE A 115 -14.05 -9.04 -13.93
C ILE A 115 -14.35 -10.47 -14.33
N ALA A 116 -14.82 -10.66 -15.56
CA ALA A 116 -15.13 -11.98 -16.12
C ALA A 116 -14.53 -12.16 -17.51
N ASN A 117 -14.02 -13.36 -17.78
CA ASN A 117 -13.73 -13.77 -19.14
C ASN A 117 -15.04 -13.85 -19.95
N THR A 118 -15.04 -13.38 -21.18
CA THR A 118 -16.25 -13.34 -22.03
C THR A 118 -16.85 -14.74 -22.29
N LYS A 119 -16.04 -15.82 -22.22
CA LYS A 119 -16.50 -17.20 -22.33
C LYS A 119 -17.33 -17.67 -21.12
N ALA A 120 -17.27 -16.94 -20.00
CA ALA A 120 -18.10 -17.23 -18.83
C ALA A 120 -19.59 -16.90 -19.07
N ASN A 121 -19.90 -16.14 -20.15
CA ASN A 121 -21.25 -15.71 -20.54
C ASN A 121 -21.98 -14.91 -19.46
N LEU A 122 -21.22 -14.09 -18.70
CA LEU A 122 -21.75 -13.17 -17.71
C LEU A 122 -21.81 -11.77 -18.31
N ILE A 123 -22.88 -11.03 -17.97
CA ILE A 123 -23.10 -9.68 -18.47
C ILE A 123 -22.93 -8.65 -17.36
N PRO A 124 -22.44 -7.43 -17.66
CA PRO A 124 -22.39 -6.33 -16.71
C PRO A 124 -23.77 -6.02 -16.12
N ARG A 125 -23.80 -5.73 -14.79
CA ARG A 125 -25.02 -5.37 -14.06
C ARG A 125 -24.71 -4.54 -12.81
N ASP A 126 -25.72 -3.86 -12.29
CA ASP A 126 -25.59 -3.06 -11.07
C ASP A 126 -25.71 -3.93 -9.80
N GLU A 127 -26.56 -4.97 -9.83
CA GLU A 127 -26.76 -5.90 -8.73
C GLU A 127 -25.64 -6.94 -8.70
N PHE A 128 -25.37 -7.51 -7.51
CA PHE A 128 -24.40 -8.60 -7.33
C PHE A 128 -24.75 -9.79 -8.25
N PRO A 129 -23.79 -10.30 -9.05
CA PRO A 129 -24.05 -11.39 -9.99
C PRO A 129 -24.13 -12.74 -9.26
N ILE A 130 -25.33 -13.25 -8.99
CA ILE A 130 -25.53 -14.55 -8.33
C ILE A 130 -25.25 -15.75 -9.25
N ASP A 131 -25.23 -15.57 -10.56
CA ASP A 131 -24.96 -16.58 -11.59
C ASP A 131 -23.47 -16.93 -11.78
N ILE A 132 -22.65 -16.56 -10.79
CA ILE A 132 -21.22 -16.90 -10.71
C ILE A 132 -20.94 -18.25 -10.03
N GLU A 133 -21.95 -18.90 -9.48
CA GLU A 133 -21.81 -20.20 -8.81
C GLU A 133 -21.23 -21.27 -9.75
N GLY A 134 -20.30 -22.08 -9.22
CA GLY A 134 -19.63 -23.16 -9.96
C GLY A 134 -18.54 -22.70 -10.92
N LYS A 135 -18.35 -21.40 -11.14
CA LYS A 135 -17.26 -20.84 -11.94
C LYS A 135 -15.91 -20.96 -11.21
N THR A 136 -14.81 -20.64 -11.89
CA THR A 136 -13.49 -20.49 -11.27
C THR A 136 -13.23 -19.03 -10.94
N PHE A 137 -12.64 -18.74 -9.77
CA PHE A 137 -12.41 -17.39 -9.30
C PHE A 137 -10.96 -17.19 -8.83
N THR A 138 -10.31 -16.10 -9.24
CA THR A 138 -9.03 -15.69 -8.68
C THR A 138 -9.14 -14.39 -7.91
N PHE A 139 -8.72 -14.42 -6.66
CA PHE A 139 -8.41 -13.22 -5.89
C PHE A 139 -7.07 -12.63 -6.31
N GLY A 140 -6.76 -11.40 -5.84
CA GLY A 140 -5.43 -10.79 -5.94
C GLY A 140 -4.47 -11.37 -4.89
N SER A 141 -3.83 -10.51 -4.10
CA SER A 141 -3.03 -10.93 -2.93
C SER A 141 -3.94 -11.28 -1.74
N LYS A 142 -3.50 -12.25 -0.92
CA LYS A 142 -4.20 -12.60 0.34
C LYS A 142 -4.33 -11.43 1.32
N GLY A 143 -3.42 -10.45 1.28
CA GLY A 143 -3.45 -9.25 2.13
C GLY A 143 -4.08 -8.02 1.44
N SER A 144 -4.72 -8.19 0.29
CA SER A 144 -5.34 -7.09 -0.46
C SER A 144 -6.75 -6.79 0.04
N THR A 145 -7.10 -5.51 0.17
CA THR A 145 -8.48 -5.06 0.43
C THR A 145 -9.35 -5.31 -0.79
N SER A 146 -9.00 -4.67 -1.90
CA SER A 146 -9.76 -4.73 -3.15
C SER A 146 -9.63 -6.06 -3.89
N GLY A 147 -8.50 -6.76 -3.73
CA GLY A 147 -8.28 -8.05 -4.38
C GLY A 147 -8.69 -9.26 -3.53
N ARG A 148 -9.02 -9.08 -2.24
CA ARG A 148 -9.37 -10.21 -1.34
C ARG A 148 -10.49 -9.87 -0.37
N LEU A 149 -10.29 -8.93 0.55
CA LEU A 149 -11.22 -8.69 1.66
C LEU A 149 -12.63 -8.34 1.18
N MET A 150 -12.73 -7.23 0.44
CA MET A 150 -14.05 -6.72 0.04
C MET A 150 -14.78 -7.63 -0.94
N PRO A 151 -14.15 -8.19 -2.00
CA PRO A 151 -14.86 -9.15 -2.84
C PRO A 151 -15.30 -10.41 -2.08
N GLU A 152 -14.52 -10.95 -1.15
CA GLU A 152 -14.96 -12.09 -0.34
C GLU A 152 -16.13 -11.72 0.59
N PHE A 153 -16.06 -10.56 1.23
CA PHE A 153 -17.16 -10.06 2.05
C PHE A 153 -18.47 -10.00 1.26
N TYR A 154 -18.46 -9.37 0.08
CA TYR A 154 -19.68 -9.27 -0.75
C TYR A 154 -20.14 -10.61 -1.32
N ILE A 155 -19.22 -11.53 -1.62
CA ILE A 155 -19.58 -12.90 -1.98
C ILE A 155 -20.36 -13.55 -0.85
N ARG A 156 -19.85 -13.52 0.38
CA ARG A 156 -20.50 -14.10 1.56
C ARG A 156 -21.83 -13.42 1.90
N GLU A 157 -21.87 -12.10 1.82
CA GLU A 157 -23.07 -11.31 2.12
C GLU A 157 -24.22 -11.62 1.16
N ASN A 158 -23.93 -11.72 -0.15
CA ASN A 158 -24.97 -11.91 -1.17
C ASN A 158 -25.35 -13.38 -1.41
N THR A 159 -24.47 -14.32 -1.07
CA THR A 159 -24.72 -15.76 -1.37
C THR A 159 -24.88 -16.62 -0.12
N GLY A 160 -24.48 -16.14 1.05
CA GLY A 160 -24.40 -16.95 2.27
C GLY A 160 -23.33 -18.04 2.26
N LYS A 161 -22.48 -18.09 1.20
CA LYS A 161 -21.45 -19.12 0.99
C LYS A 161 -20.06 -18.53 1.08
N SER A 162 -19.09 -19.31 1.55
CA SER A 162 -17.68 -19.00 1.37
C SER A 162 -17.28 -19.12 -0.11
N PRO A 163 -16.17 -18.48 -0.54
CA PRO A 163 -15.68 -18.64 -1.90
C PRO A 163 -15.43 -20.11 -2.30
N GLU A 164 -14.92 -20.91 -1.35
CA GLU A 164 -14.62 -22.33 -1.54
C GLU A 164 -15.88 -23.18 -1.73
N GLU A 165 -17.03 -22.75 -1.17
CA GLU A 165 -18.34 -23.39 -1.36
C GLU A 165 -19.03 -22.93 -2.63
N LEU A 166 -18.78 -21.67 -3.06
CA LEU A 166 -19.45 -21.06 -4.20
C LEU A 166 -18.77 -21.43 -5.53
N PHE A 167 -17.44 -21.40 -5.57
CA PHE A 167 -16.67 -21.59 -6.80
C PHE A 167 -16.09 -23.00 -6.92
N SER A 168 -16.03 -23.52 -8.13
CA SER A 168 -15.40 -24.81 -8.41
C SER A 168 -13.88 -24.82 -8.18
N ARG A 169 -13.26 -23.65 -8.26
CA ARG A 169 -11.83 -23.42 -7.96
C ARG A 169 -11.60 -21.98 -7.53
N VAL A 170 -10.89 -21.80 -6.43
CA VAL A 170 -10.43 -20.51 -5.91
C VAL A 170 -8.90 -20.42 -6.02
N GLY A 171 -8.39 -19.29 -6.47
CA GLY A 171 -6.96 -19.03 -6.56
C GLY A 171 -6.57 -17.63 -6.10
N PHE A 172 -5.26 -17.38 -6.07
CA PHE A 172 -4.67 -16.08 -5.71
C PHE A 172 -3.60 -15.75 -6.74
N SER A 173 -3.78 -14.64 -7.45
CA SER A 173 -2.84 -14.19 -8.49
C SER A 173 -1.57 -13.56 -7.90
N GLY A 174 -1.71 -12.89 -6.75
CA GLY A 174 -0.65 -12.17 -6.06
C GLY A 174 -0.69 -10.65 -6.25
N ASP A 175 -1.08 -10.17 -7.42
CA ASP A 175 -1.24 -8.75 -7.77
C ASP A 175 -2.39 -8.53 -8.76
N HIS A 176 -2.76 -7.26 -9.00
CA HIS A 176 -3.93 -6.93 -9.84
C HIS A 176 -3.68 -7.10 -11.34
N SER A 177 -2.50 -6.75 -11.84
CA SER A 177 -2.14 -6.93 -13.25
C SER A 177 -2.20 -8.41 -13.64
N ARG A 178 -1.70 -9.27 -12.76
CA ARG A 178 -1.75 -10.71 -12.95
C ARG A 178 -3.17 -11.28 -12.84
N THR A 179 -4.03 -10.71 -11.97
CA THR A 179 -5.46 -11.06 -11.95
C THR A 179 -6.10 -10.84 -13.33
N ILE A 180 -5.88 -9.64 -13.91
CA ILE A 180 -6.40 -9.28 -15.24
C ILE A 180 -5.92 -10.30 -16.29
N ALA A 181 -4.62 -10.55 -16.35
CA ALA A 181 -4.04 -11.48 -17.33
C ALA A 181 -4.56 -12.92 -17.18
N LEU A 182 -4.77 -13.41 -15.95
CA LEU A 182 -5.33 -14.76 -15.72
C LEU A 182 -6.78 -14.88 -16.17
N VAL A 183 -7.60 -13.85 -15.96
CA VAL A 183 -9.00 -13.85 -16.42
C VAL A 183 -9.05 -13.63 -17.92
N GLU A 184 -8.29 -12.70 -18.47
CA GLU A 184 -8.24 -12.46 -19.92
C GLU A 184 -7.83 -13.71 -20.71
N SER A 185 -6.83 -14.46 -20.22
CA SER A 185 -6.40 -15.71 -20.85
C SER A 185 -7.42 -16.86 -20.73
N GLY A 186 -8.41 -16.74 -19.85
CA GLY A 186 -9.37 -17.79 -19.53
C GLY A 186 -8.82 -18.86 -18.58
N ALA A 187 -7.70 -18.59 -17.89
CA ALA A 187 -7.20 -19.47 -16.83
C ALA A 187 -8.14 -19.49 -15.61
N TYR A 188 -8.89 -18.41 -15.42
CA TYR A 188 -10.01 -18.27 -14.49
C TYR A 188 -11.18 -17.59 -15.21
N ASP A 189 -12.41 -17.98 -14.83
CA ASP A 189 -13.63 -17.34 -15.36
C ASP A 189 -13.81 -15.94 -14.82
N LEU A 190 -13.45 -15.72 -13.54
CA LEU A 190 -13.68 -14.51 -12.78
C LEU A 190 -12.44 -14.08 -11.98
N GLY A 191 -12.39 -12.81 -11.65
CA GLY A 191 -11.39 -12.28 -10.73
C GLY A 191 -11.81 -10.98 -10.08
N ALA A 192 -11.14 -10.64 -8.99
CA ALA A 192 -11.31 -9.37 -8.28
C ALA A 192 -10.09 -8.47 -8.49
N VAL A 193 -10.32 -7.24 -8.94
CA VAL A 193 -9.26 -6.30 -9.28
C VAL A 193 -9.54 -4.91 -8.74
N ASN A 194 -8.49 -4.21 -8.35
CA ASN A 194 -8.47 -2.79 -8.07
C ASN A 194 -8.92 -2.00 -9.31
N TYR A 195 -9.93 -1.16 -9.16
CA TYR A 195 -10.48 -0.39 -10.27
C TYR A 195 -9.43 0.51 -10.95
N SER A 196 -8.56 1.13 -10.17
CA SER A 196 -7.53 2.06 -10.69
C SER A 196 -6.48 1.34 -11.54
N VAL A 197 -6.05 0.12 -11.14
CA VAL A 197 -5.13 -0.69 -11.97
C VAL A 197 -5.83 -1.11 -13.26
N TRP A 198 -7.09 -1.52 -13.20
CA TRP A 198 -7.88 -1.85 -14.39
C TRP A 198 -7.98 -0.66 -15.33
N ASP A 199 -8.40 0.51 -14.84
CA ASP A 199 -8.61 1.69 -15.66
C ASP A 199 -7.31 2.18 -16.32
N ILE A 200 -6.18 2.14 -15.60
CA ILE A 200 -4.86 2.45 -16.15
C ILE A 200 -4.47 1.46 -17.25
N GLU A 201 -4.57 0.17 -17.01
CA GLU A 201 -4.15 -0.84 -17.98
C GLU A 201 -5.05 -0.84 -19.22
N LEU A 202 -6.35 -0.57 -19.04
CA LEU A 202 -7.28 -0.35 -20.14
C LEU A 202 -6.89 0.89 -20.96
N GLY A 203 -6.61 2.02 -20.30
CA GLY A 203 -6.16 3.25 -20.95
C GLY A 203 -4.83 3.10 -21.70
N LEU A 204 -3.95 2.21 -21.25
CA LEU A 204 -2.70 1.85 -21.92
C LEU A 204 -2.88 0.83 -23.05
N GLY A 205 -4.12 0.37 -23.33
CA GLY A 205 -4.41 -0.65 -24.34
C GLY A 205 -3.87 -2.05 -24.00
N LYS A 206 -3.62 -2.33 -22.71
CA LYS A 206 -3.11 -3.62 -22.24
C LYS A 206 -4.22 -4.66 -22.01
N ILE A 207 -5.48 -4.26 -22.02
CA ILE A 207 -6.65 -5.13 -21.77
C ILE A 207 -7.44 -5.30 -23.07
N ASP A 208 -7.64 -6.53 -23.48
CA ASP A 208 -8.49 -6.89 -24.60
C ASP A 208 -9.94 -7.11 -24.13
N GLN A 209 -10.76 -6.08 -24.23
CA GLN A 209 -12.18 -6.14 -23.82
C GLN A 209 -13.04 -7.12 -24.63
N SER A 210 -12.54 -7.67 -25.75
CA SER A 210 -13.19 -8.79 -26.41
C SER A 210 -13.06 -10.11 -25.64
N LYS A 211 -12.14 -10.18 -24.65
CA LYS A 211 -11.85 -11.35 -23.84
C LYS A 211 -12.22 -11.21 -22.37
N VAL A 212 -12.15 -10.00 -21.81
CA VAL A 212 -12.42 -9.75 -20.40
C VAL A 212 -13.15 -8.42 -20.20
N ASN A 213 -14.17 -8.43 -19.33
CA ASN A 213 -14.96 -7.22 -19.01
C ASN A 213 -15.26 -7.13 -17.51
N VAL A 214 -15.51 -5.92 -17.03
CA VAL A 214 -16.08 -5.68 -15.70
C VAL A 214 -17.55 -6.11 -15.74
N ILE A 215 -17.95 -6.95 -14.80
CA ILE A 215 -19.34 -7.42 -14.69
C ILE A 215 -20.07 -6.87 -13.46
N TRP A 216 -19.31 -6.40 -12.45
CA TRP A 216 -19.88 -5.80 -11.25
C TRP A 216 -18.85 -4.92 -10.54
N THR A 217 -19.36 -3.88 -9.86
CA THR A 217 -18.57 -2.95 -9.08
C THR A 217 -19.08 -2.93 -7.63
N THR A 218 -18.18 -3.09 -6.66
CA THR A 218 -18.56 -3.01 -5.24
C THR A 218 -19.02 -1.59 -4.86
N PRO A 219 -19.81 -1.45 -3.79
CA PRO A 219 -19.88 -0.20 -3.05
C PRO A 219 -18.49 0.30 -2.65
N THR A 220 -18.37 1.59 -2.35
CA THR A 220 -17.10 2.22 -1.99
C THR A 220 -16.68 1.92 -0.56
N TYR A 221 -15.37 1.92 -0.31
CA TYR A 221 -14.74 1.69 0.99
C TYR A 221 -13.38 2.38 1.06
N PRO A 222 -12.80 2.67 2.25
CA PRO A 222 -11.44 3.20 2.36
C PRO A 222 -10.40 2.14 2.03
N ASP A 223 -9.35 2.48 1.24
CA ASP A 223 -8.29 1.53 0.89
C ASP A 223 -6.89 2.09 1.14
N TYR A 224 -6.17 2.57 0.14
CA TYR A 224 -4.75 2.87 0.26
C TYR A 224 -4.41 4.01 1.23
N GLN A 225 -3.25 3.87 1.90
CA GLN A 225 -2.75 4.82 2.87
C GLN A 225 -1.25 4.73 3.09
N TRP A 226 -0.65 5.82 3.52
CA TRP A 226 0.66 5.86 4.10
C TRP A 226 0.57 5.58 5.60
N THR A 227 1.24 4.53 6.05
CA THR A 227 1.33 4.14 7.47
C THR A 227 2.76 4.33 7.95
N ILE A 228 2.95 5.06 9.06
CA ILE A 228 4.23 5.35 9.69
C ILE A 228 4.35 4.65 11.04
N ARG A 229 5.58 4.24 11.42
CA ARG A 229 5.86 3.66 12.73
C ARG A 229 5.79 4.73 13.84
N GLY A 230 5.40 4.30 15.04
CA GLY A 230 5.27 5.18 16.20
C GLY A 230 6.60 5.71 16.73
N ASP A 231 7.72 5.01 16.49
CA ASP A 231 9.04 5.29 17.04
C ASP A 231 9.91 6.27 16.21
N VAL A 232 9.40 6.77 15.09
CA VAL A 232 10.18 7.62 14.16
C VAL A 232 10.68 8.94 14.79
N ASN A 233 9.91 9.54 15.70
CA ASN A 233 10.36 10.75 16.38
C ASN A 233 11.55 10.49 17.33
N ALA A 234 11.58 9.35 18.00
CA ALA A 234 12.70 8.98 18.85
C ALA A 234 13.98 8.73 18.05
N ARG A 235 13.84 8.30 16.79
CA ARG A 235 14.94 7.90 15.91
C ARG A 235 15.48 9.05 15.06
N TYR A 236 14.60 9.87 14.49
CA TYR A 236 14.95 10.94 13.55
C TYR A 236 14.82 12.35 14.15
N GLY A 237 14.38 12.46 15.39
CA GLY A 237 14.19 13.73 16.11
C GLY A 237 12.71 14.11 16.27
N GLU A 238 12.46 14.92 17.30
CA GLU A 238 11.11 15.39 17.62
C GLU A 238 10.47 16.12 16.42
N GLY A 239 9.20 15.81 16.14
CA GLY A 239 8.46 16.38 15.01
C GLY A 239 8.72 15.71 13.65
N PHE A 240 9.58 14.71 13.56
CA PHE A 240 9.88 14.07 12.27
C PHE A 240 8.64 13.43 11.64
N LYS A 241 7.78 12.77 12.42
CA LYS A 241 6.51 12.23 11.93
C LYS A 241 5.62 13.31 11.29
N ALA A 242 5.51 14.46 11.94
CA ALA A 242 4.74 15.59 11.42
C ALA A 242 5.34 16.10 10.09
N LYS A 243 6.66 16.18 9.98
CA LYS A 243 7.37 16.58 8.77
C LYS A 243 7.12 15.59 7.61
N VAL A 244 7.14 14.28 7.87
CA VAL A 244 6.78 13.26 6.86
C VAL A 244 5.33 13.42 6.42
N THR A 245 4.41 13.60 7.38
CA THR A 245 2.99 13.82 7.08
C THR A 245 2.80 15.06 6.21
N GLU A 246 3.42 16.19 6.57
CA GLU A 246 3.34 17.43 5.81
C GLU A 246 3.93 17.28 4.41
N ALA A 247 5.05 16.59 4.25
CA ALA A 247 5.65 16.31 2.94
C ALA A 247 4.69 15.54 2.04
N LEU A 248 4.02 14.50 2.56
CA LEU A 248 3.04 13.73 1.79
C LEU A 248 1.82 14.57 1.41
N LEU A 249 1.24 15.34 2.34
CA LEU A 249 0.06 16.18 2.10
C LEU A 249 0.35 17.36 1.15
N ASN A 250 1.59 17.84 1.09
CA ASN A 250 2.02 18.93 0.21
C ASN A 250 2.58 18.44 -1.12
N MET A 251 2.52 17.15 -1.43
CA MET A 251 2.91 16.62 -2.73
C MET A 251 1.98 17.15 -3.81
N LYS A 252 2.51 18.05 -4.67
CA LYS A 252 1.74 18.74 -5.73
C LYS A 252 2.37 18.57 -7.11
N ASP A 253 3.50 17.87 -7.20
CA ASP A 253 4.12 17.57 -8.46
C ASP A 253 3.18 16.69 -9.31
N GLU A 254 2.73 17.21 -10.45
CA GLU A 254 1.74 16.55 -11.30
C GLU A 254 2.25 15.21 -11.85
N GLU A 255 3.55 15.12 -12.20
CA GLU A 255 4.14 13.88 -12.70
C GLU A 255 4.20 12.81 -11.59
N LEU A 256 4.55 13.24 -10.37
CA LEU A 256 4.58 12.35 -9.22
C LEU A 256 3.19 11.86 -8.83
N LEU A 257 2.20 12.76 -8.76
CA LEU A 257 0.79 12.41 -8.48
C LEU A 257 0.20 11.50 -9.56
N ALA A 258 0.47 11.78 -10.85
CA ALA A 258 0.04 10.94 -11.96
C ALA A 258 0.61 9.51 -11.87
N SER A 259 1.79 9.33 -11.27
CA SER A 259 2.38 8.02 -11.03
C SER A 259 1.59 7.20 -10.01
N PHE A 260 0.90 7.84 -9.04
CA PHE A 260 -0.01 7.23 -8.06
C PHE A 260 -1.43 7.04 -8.56
N PRO A 261 -1.82 7.55 -9.70
CA PRO A 261 -3.11 8.04 -10.19
C PRO A 261 -4.01 8.58 -9.06
N ARG A 262 -3.51 9.61 -8.39
CA ARG A 262 -4.25 10.35 -7.35
C ARG A 262 -4.23 11.84 -7.67
N GLU A 263 -5.33 12.52 -7.39
CA GLU A 263 -5.44 13.97 -7.54
C GLU A 263 -4.62 14.69 -6.47
N SER A 264 -4.67 14.18 -5.25
CA SER A 264 -3.96 14.74 -4.08
C SER A 264 -3.87 13.74 -2.95
N PHE A 265 -3.04 14.05 -1.96
CA PHE A 265 -3.06 13.37 -0.67
C PHE A 265 -3.81 14.22 0.36
N VAL A 266 -4.62 13.55 1.19
CA VAL A 266 -5.39 14.13 2.30
C VAL A 266 -5.02 13.44 3.61
N PRO A 267 -5.27 14.08 4.78
CA PRO A 267 -5.00 13.45 6.06
C PRO A 267 -5.73 12.10 6.21
N ALA A 268 -5.09 11.18 6.90
CA ALA A 268 -5.69 9.92 7.31
C ALA A 268 -5.46 9.67 8.81
N SER A 269 -6.27 8.80 9.36
CA SER A 269 -6.18 8.32 10.74
C SER A 269 -6.50 6.83 10.81
N ASN A 270 -6.13 6.18 11.91
CA ASN A 270 -6.47 4.76 12.11
C ASN A 270 -7.98 4.52 12.12
N SER A 271 -8.77 5.49 12.59
CA SER A 271 -10.23 5.40 12.65
C SER A 271 -10.90 5.35 11.28
N ASP A 272 -10.28 5.91 10.24
CA ASP A 272 -10.83 5.89 8.87
C ASP A 272 -10.89 4.45 8.33
N TYR A 273 -10.07 3.56 8.86
CA TYR A 273 -9.97 2.14 8.48
C TYR A 273 -10.69 1.19 9.44
N ALA A 274 -11.46 1.71 10.39
CA ALA A 274 -12.30 0.88 11.26
C ALA A 274 -13.26 -0.02 10.48
N PRO A 275 -13.92 0.44 9.38
CA PRO A 275 -14.76 -0.45 8.57
C PRO A 275 -13.99 -1.62 7.94
N ILE A 276 -12.73 -1.41 7.58
CA ILE A 276 -11.86 -2.46 7.03
C ILE A 276 -11.51 -3.49 8.12
N TYR A 277 -11.17 -3.01 9.31
CA TYR A 277 -10.91 -3.85 10.48
C TYR A 277 -12.12 -4.72 10.82
N GLU A 278 -13.30 -4.12 10.97
CA GLU A 278 -14.54 -4.83 11.31
C GLU A 278 -14.93 -5.85 10.23
N THR A 279 -14.80 -5.47 8.94
CA THR A 279 -15.05 -6.40 7.85
C THR A 279 -14.06 -7.56 7.87
N GLY A 280 -12.77 -7.29 8.11
CA GLY A 280 -11.74 -8.32 8.21
C GLY A 280 -12.00 -9.31 9.35
N LYS A 281 -12.44 -8.82 10.50
CA LYS A 281 -12.87 -9.67 11.64
C LYS A 281 -14.10 -10.50 11.31
N SER A 282 -15.10 -9.91 10.68
CA SER A 282 -16.38 -10.59 10.38
C SER A 282 -16.23 -11.83 9.50
N ILE A 283 -15.17 -11.87 8.65
CA ILE A 283 -14.90 -13.01 7.76
C ILE A 283 -13.62 -13.77 8.12
N GLY A 284 -13.00 -13.47 9.28
CA GLY A 284 -11.86 -14.21 9.82
C GLY A 284 -10.53 -13.96 9.10
N LEU A 285 -10.33 -12.78 8.50
CA LEU A 285 -9.04 -12.36 7.92
C LEU A 285 -8.20 -11.49 8.87
N ILE A 286 -8.78 -11.07 9.97
CA ILE A 286 -8.13 -10.40 11.11
C ILE A 286 -8.58 -11.14 12.37
N ASP A 287 -7.64 -11.38 13.30
CA ASP A 287 -7.86 -12.09 14.58
C ASP A 287 -8.62 -11.23 15.60
#